data_43ccf475a1f9a5efe5a6699bf971cd46
#
_entry.id   43ccf475a1f9a5efe5a6699bf971cd46
#
_cell.length_a   1.000
_cell.length_b   1.000
_cell.length_c   1.000
_cell.angle_alpha   90.00
_cell.angle_beta   90.00
_cell.angle_gamma   90.00
#
_symmetry.space_group_name_H-M   'P 1'
#
loop_
_entity.id
_entity.type
_entity.pdbx_description
1 polymer ?
#
loop_
_entity_poly.entity_id
_entity_poly.type
_entity_poly.pdbx_seq_one_letter_code
_entity_poly.pdbx_strand_id
1 'polypeptide(L)'
;MNWLSVQQCILEKKDLDDAEYVLYADTIFSAICHEALNIGGTDLVDKLADMVKNSRFRLSDAFPYGTVDEKKKYYIPRPMLELDIADKGDSSAKKTLKKLKYIPWDKLQDYLSGDMDIETEADILKKNMGRRDIRTMASVKEADDVKSYSVGSYRFSA
;
A
#
# COMPACT_ATOMS: atom_id res chain seq x y z
N MET A 1 6.63 -7.84 -23.44
CA MET A 1 6.32 -6.69 -22.57
C MET A 1 6.83 -7.04 -21.19
N ASN A 2 8.01 -6.52 -20.82
CA ASN A 2 8.59 -6.79 -19.50
C ASN A 2 7.84 -5.98 -18.46
N TRP A 3 7.16 -6.67 -17.57
CA TRP A 3 6.63 -6.07 -16.36
C TRP A 3 7.82 -5.65 -15.49
N LEU A 4 8.02 -4.36 -15.36
CA LEU A 4 8.91 -3.80 -14.35
C LEU A 4 8.40 -4.31 -12.98
N SER A 5 9.14 -5.24 -12.41
CA SER A 5 8.98 -5.55 -11.00
C SER A 5 9.32 -4.27 -10.24
N VAL A 6 8.33 -3.64 -9.65
CA VAL A 6 8.52 -2.53 -8.71
C VAL A 6 9.14 -3.11 -7.45
N GLN A 7 10.40 -3.49 -7.57
CA GLN A 7 11.26 -3.82 -6.44
C GLN A 7 11.80 -2.51 -5.87
N GLN A 8 11.20 -2.00 -4.85
CA GLN A 8 11.64 -0.84 -4.08
C GLN A 8 10.96 0.49 -4.45
N CYS A 9 9.72 0.68 -4.06
CA CYS A 9 9.27 2.02 -3.69
C CYS A 9 9.74 2.28 -2.26
N ILE A 10 10.83 3.04 -2.12
CA ILE A 10 11.18 3.68 -0.85
C ILE A 10 10.27 4.90 -0.77
N LEU A 11 9.13 4.76 -0.10
CA LEU A 11 8.28 5.89 0.23
C LEU A 11 8.85 6.51 1.50
N GLU A 12 9.49 7.66 1.37
CA GLU A 12 9.97 8.44 2.51
C GLU A 12 8.78 8.89 3.35
N LYS A 13 8.47 8.13 4.38
CA LYS A 13 7.86 8.68 5.59
C LYS A 13 8.97 9.25 6.49
N LYS A 14 8.59 10.08 7.47
CA LYS A 14 9.47 10.78 8.41
C LYS A 14 10.59 9.92 9.02
N ASP A 15 10.42 8.61 9.04
CA ASP A 15 11.40 7.64 9.51
C ASP A 15 11.72 6.69 8.35
N LEU A 16 12.98 6.67 7.91
CA LEU A 16 13.50 5.82 6.82
C LEU A 16 13.28 4.32 7.07
N ASP A 17 12.98 3.94 8.29
CA ASP A 17 12.73 2.57 8.70
C ASP A 17 11.25 2.15 8.57
N ASP A 18 10.34 3.07 8.19
CA ASP A 18 8.91 2.75 7.98
C ASP A 18 8.60 2.54 6.49
N ALA A 19 8.37 1.29 6.10
CA ALA A 19 7.98 0.91 4.75
C ALA A 19 6.52 0.51 4.69
N GLU A 20 5.77 1.07 3.76
CA GLU A 20 4.39 0.68 3.45
C GLU A 20 4.34 -0.11 2.14
N TYR A 21 3.28 -0.92 1.97
CA TYR A 21 3.04 -1.72 0.78
C TYR A 21 1.94 -1.14 -0.13
N VAL A 22 1.63 0.14 0.08
CA VAL A 22 0.65 0.90 -0.71
C VAL A 22 1.35 2.07 -1.36
N LEU A 23 1.05 2.30 -2.62
CA LEU A 23 1.52 3.46 -3.34
C LEU A 23 0.35 4.45 -3.46
N TYR A 24 0.52 5.61 -2.85
CA TYR A 24 -0.52 6.64 -2.80
C TYR A 24 -0.72 7.35 -4.14
N ALA A 25 -1.96 7.74 -4.41
CA ALA A 25 -2.35 8.39 -5.65
C ALA A 25 -1.56 9.67 -5.94
N ASP A 26 -1.26 10.47 -4.91
CA ASP A 26 -0.47 11.69 -5.04
C ASP A 26 0.97 11.40 -5.47
N THR A 27 1.58 10.36 -4.94
CA THR A 27 2.92 9.90 -5.34
C THR A 27 2.93 9.41 -6.79
N ILE A 28 1.92 8.61 -7.18
CA ILE A 28 1.77 8.13 -8.56
C ILE A 28 1.54 9.32 -9.50
N PHE A 29 0.68 10.25 -9.11
CA PHE A 29 0.39 11.42 -9.93
C PHE A 29 1.61 12.33 -10.08
N SER A 30 2.38 12.53 -9.00
CA SER A 30 3.64 13.27 -9.05
C SER A 30 4.63 12.63 -10.03
N ALA A 31 4.79 11.31 -9.99
CA ALA A 31 5.64 10.58 -10.94
C ALA A 31 5.17 10.75 -12.38
N ILE A 32 3.86 10.67 -12.64
CA ILE A 32 3.27 10.91 -13.96
C ILE A 32 3.57 12.35 -14.43
N CYS A 33 3.44 13.35 -13.56
CA CYS A 33 3.75 14.75 -13.90
C CYS A 33 5.24 14.93 -14.24
N HIS A 34 6.15 14.28 -13.49
CA HIS A 34 7.57 14.31 -13.78
C HIS A 34 7.88 13.72 -15.15
N GLU A 35 7.31 12.57 -15.49
CA GLU A 35 7.50 11.95 -16.80
C GLU A 35 6.84 12.76 -17.91
N ALA A 36 5.68 13.34 -17.69
CA ALA A 36 5.03 14.23 -18.62
C ALA A 36 5.88 15.47 -18.94
N LEU A 37 6.53 16.03 -17.91
CA LEU A 37 7.46 17.15 -18.08
C LEU A 37 8.67 16.76 -18.92
N ASN A 38 9.23 15.57 -18.68
CA ASN A 38 10.38 15.06 -19.43
C ASN A 38 10.06 14.80 -20.91
N ILE A 39 8.85 14.32 -21.22
CA ILE A 39 8.43 13.92 -22.58
C ILE A 39 7.90 15.09 -23.38
N GLY A 40 7.03 15.90 -22.79
CA GLY A 40 6.24 16.92 -23.50
C GLY A 40 6.27 18.33 -22.88
N GLY A 41 7.18 18.56 -21.94
CA GLY A 41 7.34 19.87 -21.29
C GLY A 41 6.12 20.29 -20.46
N THR A 42 6.06 21.59 -20.16
CA THR A 42 4.98 22.19 -19.38
C THR A 42 3.61 22.01 -20.03
N ASP A 43 3.54 22.01 -21.35
CA ASP A 43 2.26 21.89 -22.09
C ASP A 43 1.56 20.54 -21.80
N LEU A 44 2.31 19.47 -21.59
CA LEU A 44 1.74 18.16 -21.28
C LEU A 44 1.28 18.11 -19.80
N VAL A 45 2.01 18.77 -18.91
CA VAL A 45 1.64 18.89 -17.50
C VAL A 45 0.36 19.72 -17.36
N ASP A 46 0.24 20.82 -18.09
CA ASP A 46 -0.97 21.68 -18.10
C ASP A 46 -2.20 20.91 -18.62
N LYS A 47 -2.03 20.11 -19.68
CA LYS A 47 -3.09 19.21 -20.16
C LYS A 47 -3.52 18.19 -19.11
N LEU A 48 -2.59 17.59 -18.38
CA LEU A 48 -2.90 16.66 -17.27
C LEU A 48 -3.67 17.39 -16.16
N ALA A 49 -3.24 18.60 -15.78
CA ALA A 49 -3.93 19.40 -14.78
C ALA A 49 -5.37 19.74 -15.21
N ASP A 50 -5.58 20.09 -16.46
CA ASP A 50 -6.92 20.33 -17.01
C ASP A 50 -7.78 19.06 -17.06
N MET A 51 -7.19 17.90 -17.34
CA MET A 51 -7.92 16.63 -17.29
C MET A 51 -8.39 16.31 -15.88
N VAL A 52 -7.58 16.59 -14.85
CA VAL A 52 -7.96 16.42 -13.44
C VAL A 52 -9.06 17.39 -13.06
N LYS A 53 -8.89 18.70 -13.34
CA LYS A 53 -9.89 19.74 -13.04
C LYS A 53 -11.26 19.43 -13.65
N ASN A 54 -11.27 18.90 -14.87
CA ASN A 54 -12.49 18.55 -15.59
C ASN A 54 -13.00 17.13 -15.31
N SER A 55 -12.47 16.46 -14.30
CA SER A 55 -12.83 15.09 -13.89
C SER A 55 -12.70 14.03 -15.00
N ARG A 56 -11.89 14.31 -16.04
CA ARG A 56 -11.58 13.36 -17.12
C ARG A 56 -10.46 12.39 -16.79
N PHE A 57 -9.66 12.70 -15.76
CA PHE A 57 -8.64 11.82 -15.22
C PHE A 57 -8.88 11.65 -13.72
N ARG A 58 -8.91 10.40 -13.28
CA ARG A 58 -9.03 10.03 -11.87
C ARG A 58 -8.02 8.95 -11.56
N LEU A 59 -7.38 9.06 -10.42
CA LEU A 59 -6.40 8.09 -9.95
C LEU A 59 -6.75 7.72 -8.52
N SER A 60 -6.67 6.44 -8.22
CA SER A 60 -6.75 5.92 -6.85
C SER A 60 -5.37 5.51 -6.36
N ASP A 61 -5.25 5.28 -5.07
CA ASP A 61 -4.11 4.56 -4.52
C ASP A 61 -3.97 3.18 -5.19
N ALA A 62 -2.74 2.70 -5.31
CA ALA A 62 -2.48 1.34 -5.75
C ALA A 62 -2.57 0.42 -4.54
N PHE A 63 -3.67 -0.34 -4.49
CA PHE A 63 -3.92 -1.29 -3.42
C PHE A 63 -3.23 -2.63 -3.67
N PRO A 64 -2.89 -3.36 -2.59
CA PRO A 64 -2.22 -4.63 -2.72
C PRO A 64 -3.14 -5.73 -3.27
N TYR A 65 -2.54 -6.72 -3.89
CA TYR A 65 -3.19 -7.99 -4.18
C TYR A 65 -2.26 -9.14 -3.80
N GLY A 66 -2.83 -10.29 -3.50
CA GLY A 66 -2.09 -11.52 -3.24
C GLY A 66 -2.64 -12.67 -4.10
N THR A 67 -1.95 -13.79 -4.11
CA THR A 67 -2.42 -15.01 -4.76
C THR A 67 -2.79 -16.03 -3.69
N VAL A 68 -4.03 -16.50 -3.74
CA VAL A 68 -4.58 -17.54 -2.85
C VAL A 68 -5.17 -18.61 -3.75
N ASP A 69 -4.72 -19.85 -3.61
CA ASP A 69 -5.19 -20.98 -4.43
C ASP A 69 -5.19 -20.66 -5.95
N GLU A 70 -4.06 -20.11 -6.43
CA GLU A 70 -3.83 -19.70 -7.82
C GLU A 70 -4.74 -18.56 -8.32
N LYS A 71 -5.57 -17.98 -7.46
CA LYS A 71 -6.46 -16.85 -7.78
C LYS A 71 -5.94 -15.55 -7.19
N LYS A 72 -6.08 -14.46 -7.93
CA LYS A 72 -5.76 -13.12 -7.43
C LYS A 72 -6.85 -12.68 -6.45
N LYS A 73 -6.43 -12.34 -5.24
CA LYS A 73 -7.26 -11.75 -4.20
C LYS A 73 -6.86 -10.27 -4.03
N TYR A 74 -7.77 -9.36 -4.37
CA TYR A 74 -7.55 -7.92 -4.29
C TYR A 74 -7.98 -7.41 -2.92
N TYR A 75 -7.24 -6.46 -2.38
CA TYR A 75 -7.52 -5.88 -1.08
C TYR A 75 -7.82 -4.39 -1.21
N ILE A 76 -8.75 -3.91 -0.39
CA ILE A 76 -9.14 -2.50 -0.30
C ILE A 76 -8.95 -1.99 1.12
N PRO A 77 -8.79 -0.69 1.34
CA PRO A 77 -8.80 -0.13 2.67
C PRO A 77 -10.09 -0.52 3.40
N ARG A 78 -9.94 -0.92 4.64
CA ARG A 78 -11.08 -1.25 5.48
C ARG A 78 -11.97 -0.03 5.67
N PRO A 79 -13.28 -0.08 5.37
CA PRO A 79 -14.20 1.00 5.69
C PRO A 79 -14.21 1.27 7.20
N MET A 80 -14.12 2.54 7.59
CA MET A 80 -14.14 2.94 9.00
C MET A 80 -15.60 3.09 9.48
N LEU A 81 -16.30 1.97 9.53
CA LEU A 81 -17.67 1.90 10.04
C LEU A 81 -17.63 1.29 11.44
N GLU A 82 -18.48 1.79 12.33
CA GLU A 82 -18.83 1.08 13.57
C GLU A 82 -19.69 -0.12 13.16
N LEU A 83 -19.04 -1.27 13.08
CA LEU A 83 -19.77 -2.51 12.93
C LEU A 83 -20.17 -2.95 14.33
N ASP A 84 -21.44 -3.20 14.53
CA ASP A 84 -21.92 -4.02 15.61
C ASP A 84 -21.39 -5.46 15.40
N ILE A 85 -20.10 -5.64 15.62
CA ILE A 85 -19.54 -6.96 15.86
C ILE A 85 -20.02 -7.32 17.26
N ALA A 86 -21.37 -7.34 17.33
CA ALA A 86 -22.12 -7.52 18.51
C ALA A 86 -21.81 -8.91 19.04
N ASP A 87 -21.38 -8.93 20.27
CA ASP A 87 -21.62 -9.99 21.22
C ASP A 87 -21.17 -11.42 20.91
N LYS A 88 -20.22 -11.64 19.98
CA LYS A 88 -19.50 -12.93 19.99
C LYS A 88 -18.43 -13.00 21.12
N GLY A 89 -18.47 -12.05 22.07
CA GLY A 89 -17.66 -12.11 23.31
C GLY A 89 -16.13 -12.14 23.10
N ASP A 90 -15.67 -12.12 21.87
CA ASP A 90 -14.26 -12.35 21.57
C ASP A 90 -13.47 -11.04 21.50
N SER A 91 -12.76 -10.75 22.61
CA SER A 91 -11.85 -9.60 22.68
C SER A 91 -10.68 -9.70 21.67
N SER A 92 -10.38 -10.90 21.15
CA SER A 92 -9.35 -11.16 20.15
C SER A 92 -9.74 -10.58 18.79
N ALA A 93 -10.94 -10.91 18.30
CA ALA A 93 -11.45 -10.41 17.03
C ALA A 93 -11.51 -8.87 17.00
N LYS A 94 -11.91 -8.22 18.10
CA LYS A 94 -11.90 -6.76 18.22
C LYS A 94 -10.49 -6.16 18.14
N LYS A 95 -9.49 -6.82 18.74
CA LYS A 95 -8.08 -6.39 18.64
C LYS A 95 -7.52 -6.59 17.25
N THR A 96 -7.84 -7.70 16.61
CA THR A 96 -7.45 -8.01 15.24
C THR A 96 -8.06 -7.03 14.26
N LEU A 97 -9.35 -6.73 14.40
CA LEU A 97 -10.05 -5.74 13.58
C LEU A 97 -9.39 -4.34 13.67
N LYS A 98 -8.99 -3.89 14.87
CA LYS A 98 -8.32 -2.59 15.02
C LYS A 98 -6.99 -2.52 14.27
N LYS A 99 -6.30 -3.64 14.12
CA LYS A 99 -5.01 -3.74 13.40
C LYS A 99 -5.19 -3.99 11.89
N LEU A 100 -6.36 -4.47 11.48
CA LEU A 100 -6.65 -4.79 10.09
C LEU A 100 -6.86 -3.52 9.28
N LYS A 101 -5.90 -3.18 8.42
CA LYS A 101 -5.95 -1.97 7.57
C LYS A 101 -6.68 -2.22 6.25
N TYR A 102 -6.66 -3.46 5.75
CA TYR A 102 -7.19 -3.85 4.45
C TYR A 102 -8.07 -5.07 4.58
N ILE A 103 -9.11 -5.15 3.76
CA ILE A 103 -10.01 -6.30 3.65
C ILE A 103 -10.07 -6.77 2.20
N PRO A 104 -10.33 -8.06 1.95
CA PRO A 104 -10.53 -8.55 0.60
C PRO A 104 -11.75 -7.88 -0.05
N TRP A 105 -11.62 -7.51 -1.32
CA TRP A 105 -12.71 -6.91 -2.09
C TRP A 105 -13.95 -7.81 -2.15
N ASP A 106 -13.73 -9.11 -2.35
CA ASP A 106 -14.79 -10.12 -2.43
C ASP A 106 -15.50 -10.36 -1.09
N LYS A 107 -14.90 -9.92 0.03
CA LYS A 107 -15.47 -10.02 1.38
C LYS A 107 -16.05 -8.71 1.91
N LEU A 108 -16.19 -7.70 1.06
CA LEU A 108 -16.72 -6.39 1.48
C LEU A 108 -18.16 -6.51 2.02
N GLN A 109 -19.04 -7.30 1.37
CA GLN A 109 -20.40 -7.48 1.83
C GLN A 109 -20.47 -8.21 3.17
N ASP A 110 -19.69 -9.31 3.32
CA ASP A 110 -19.59 -10.05 4.58
C ASP A 110 -19.05 -9.15 5.70
N TYR A 111 -18.13 -8.23 5.37
CA TYR A 111 -17.62 -7.24 6.30
C TYR A 111 -18.72 -6.26 6.73
N LEU A 112 -19.50 -5.73 5.79
CA LEU A 112 -20.56 -4.74 6.07
C LEU A 112 -21.71 -5.35 6.88
N SER A 113 -22.01 -6.64 6.70
CA SER A 113 -23.02 -7.36 7.51
C SER A 113 -22.50 -7.89 8.86
N GLY A 114 -21.18 -7.78 9.10
CA GLY A 114 -20.55 -8.30 10.33
C GLY A 114 -20.28 -9.81 10.33
N ASP A 115 -20.47 -10.48 9.19
CA ASP A 115 -20.34 -11.94 9.04
C ASP A 115 -18.94 -12.38 8.62
N MET A 116 -18.03 -11.42 8.32
CA MET A 116 -16.66 -11.74 7.91
C MET A 116 -15.87 -12.36 9.05
N ASP A 117 -15.21 -13.49 8.80
CA ASP A 117 -14.21 -14.06 9.71
C ASP A 117 -12.92 -13.23 9.67
N ILE A 118 -12.83 -12.29 10.62
CA ILE A 118 -11.76 -11.30 10.70
C ILE A 118 -10.40 -11.94 10.96
N GLU A 119 -10.34 -12.99 11.79
CA GLU A 119 -9.09 -13.61 12.17
C GLU A 119 -8.49 -14.40 11.00
N THR A 120 -9.31 -15.21 10.34
CA THR A 120 -8.89 -15.97 9.16
C THR A 120 -8.44 -15.03 8.03
N GLU A 121 -9.19 -13.97 7.74
CA GLU A 121 -8.84 -13.04 6.67
C GLU A 121 -7.58 -12.20 7.00
N ALA A 122 -7.38 -11.85 8.26
CA ALA A 122 -6.16 -11.17 8.70
C ALA A 122 -4.92 -12.06 8.56
N ASP A 123 -5.03 -13.35 8.87
CA ASP A 123 -3.94 -14.32 8.70
C ASP A 123 -3.63 -14.58 7.22
N ILE A 124 -4.65 -14.68 6.38
CA ILE A 124 -4.48 -14.81 4.92
C ILE A 124 -3.77 -13.58 4.37
N LEU A 125 -4.21 -12.38 4.75
CA LEU A 125 -3.58 -11.13 4.35
C LEU A 125 -2.09 -11.11 4.75
N LYS A 126 -1.78 -11.43 6.00
CA LYS A 126 -0.41 -11.43 6.52
C LYS A 126 0.50 -12.42 5.78
N LYS A 127 -0.01 -13.60 5.42
CA LYS A 127 0.75 -14.61 4.69
C LYS A 127 1.03 -14.20 3.24
N ASN A 128 0.08 -13.51 2.60
CA ASN A 128 0.13 -13.23 1.17
C ASN A 128 0.73 -11.86 0.81
N MET A 129 0.76 -10.90 1.76
CA MET A 129 1.34 -9.60 1.48
C MET A 129 2.87 -9.59 1.40
N GLY A 130 3.55 -10.54 2.03
CA GLY A 130 4.99 -10.52 2.18
C GLY A 130 5.42 -9.99 3.55
N ARG A 131 6.64 -9.51 3.65
CA ARG A 131 7.22 -9.09 4.93
C ARG A 131 7.95 -7.77 4.84
N ARG A 132 7.90 -7.04 5.95
CA ARG A 132 8.78 -5.91 6.17
C ARG A 132 10.20 -6.42 6.47
N ASP A 133 11.18 -5.80 5.84
CA ASP A 133 12.60 -6.07 6.03
C ASP A 133 13.29 -4.75 6.40
N ILE A 134 14.14 -4.76 7.42
CA ILE A 134 14.90 -3.58 7.83
C ILE A 134 16.37 -3.86 7.53
N ARG A 135 17.01 -2.99 6.77
CA ARG A 135 18.42 -3.09 6.41
C ARG A 135 19.18 -1.94 7.01
N THR A 136 20.30 -2.24 7.64
CA THR A 136 21.25 -1.21 8.05
C THR A 136 22.15 -0.87 6.86
N MET A 137 22.23 0.40 6.54
CA MET A 137 23.08 0.96 5.50
C MET A 137 24.06 1.93 6.12
N ALA A 138 25.13 2.21 5.43
CA ALA A 138 26.14 3.19 5.83
C ALA A 138 26.20 4.33 4.82
N SER A 139 26.10 5.57 5.31
CA SER A 139 26.41 6.77 4.53
C SER A 139 27.89 7.12 4.76
N VAL A 140 28.68 7.12 3.70
CA VAL A 140 30.10 7.49 3.73
C VAL A 140 30.25 8.80 2.96
N LYS A 141 30.39 9.92 3.67
CA LYS A 141 30.63 11.23 3.04
C LYS A 141 32.15 11.50 2.92
N GLU A 142 32.91 11.16 3.95
CA GLU A 142 34.33 11.18 4.00
C GLU A 142 34.85 9.95 4.76
N ALA A 143 36.12 9.57 4.61
CA ALA A 143 36.64 8.30 5.12
C ALA A 143 36.46 8.09 6.64
N ASP A 144 36.31 9.15 7.41
CA ASP A 144 36.17 9.10 8.87
C ASP A 144 34.77 9.42 9.39
N ASP A 145 33.76 9.74 8.52
CA ASP A 145 32.40 10.05 8.92
C ASP A 145 31.40 9.00 8.36
N VAL A 146 31.49 7.81 8.90
CA VAL A 146 30.56 6.72 8.56
C VAL A 146 29.38 6.75 9.51
N LYS A 147 28.20 7.11 9.00
CA LYS A 147 26.96 7.07 9.77
C LYS A 147 26.09 5.90 9.32
N SER A 148 25.76 5.01 10.25
CA SER A 148 24.79 3.96 10.00
C SER A 148 23.37 4.50 10.10
N TYR A 149 22.50 4.06 9.19
CA TYR A 149 21.07 4.35 9.24
C TYR A 149 20.28 3.12 8.81
N SER A 150 19.06 3.01 9.28
CA SER A 150 18.17 1.89 8.95
C SER A 150 17.21 2.30 7.83
N VAL A 151 17.02 1.41 6.87
CA VAL A 151 16.06 1.58 5.78
C VAL A 151 15.05 0.45 5.84
N GLY A 152 13.79 0.81 5.99
CA GLY A 152 12.68 -0.12 5.88
C GLY A 152 12.39 -0.42 4.40
N SER A 153 12.23 -1.69 4.08
CA SER A 153 11.75 -2.14 2.77
C SER A 153 10.63 -3.15 2.95
N TYR A 154 9.75 -3.25 1.97
CA TYR A 154 8.70 -4.26 1.97
C TYR A 154 8.98 -5.26 0.85
N ARG A 155 9.07 -6.54 1.22
CA ARG A 155 9.30 -7.62 0.27
C ARG A 155 7.98 -8.35 0.07
N PHE A 156 7.39 -8.19 -1.11
CA PHE A 156 6.19 -8.92 -1.49
C PHE A 156 6.48 -10.43 -1.62
N SER A 157 5.51 -11.26 -1.26
CA SER A 157 5.53 -12.69 -1.59
C SER A 157 5.32 -12.85 -3.09
N ALA A 158 6.14 -13.71 -3.70
CA ALA A 158 6.03 -14.07 -5.12
C ALA A 158 4.84 -15.01 -5.35
#